data_6eb3d0d70725146c4626470d50d0e988
#
_entry.id   6eb3d0d70725146c4626470d50d0e988
#
_cell.length_a   1.000
_cell.length_b   1.000
_cell.length_c   1.000
_cell.angle_alpha   90.00
_cell.angle_beta   90.00
_cell.angle_gamma   90.00
#
_symmetry.space_group_name_H-M   'P 1'
#
loop_
_entity.id
_entity.type
_entity.pdbx_description
1 polymer ?
#
loop_
_entity_poly.entity_id
_entity_poly.type
_entity_poly.pdbx_seq_one_letter_code
_entity_poly.pdbx_strand_id
1 'polypeptide(L)'
;MRVAATLLATLALSACAHIPAGLPSNARYVAMGSSFAAGTGINGIKPGTPQRCGRSASNYATLVAVKLGLALDDQTCGGATTAHILGPWNELPAQIDAVNADTRLVTVTIGGNDVGYVMNLFIASCPPEGMIVQGTRRACTTPRPPKAEDYVKLEASLRAVAREVFRRAPKARLVFVQYVKLIPDTPCAASQLSPEGALVTRDIGEQLARVTTRAALAEGAEVLAADQFSRGHTLCDADKWSVGPKPGGIEAPAPWHPTAAGHAAIAAALEALVTGSRTHR
;
A
#
# COMPACT_ATOMS: atom_id res chain seq x y z
N MET A 1 -22.90 -21.81 67.07
CA MET A 1 -22.51 -21.88 65.63
C MET A 1 -22.37 -20.45 65.11
N ARG A 2 -21.13 -19.99 64.81
CA ARG A 2 -20.88 -18.66 64.27
C ARG A 2 -20.54 -18.84 62.78
N VAL A 3 -21.36 -18.27 61.90
CA VAL A 3 -21.13 -18.29 60.45
C VAL A 3 -20.29 -17.06 60.09
N ALA A 4 -19.08 -17.27 59.59
CA ALA A 4 -18.22 -16.22 59.09
C ALA A 4 -18.57 -15.96 57.61
N ALA A 5 -19.02 -14.75 57.30
CA ALA A 5 -19.24 -14.30 55.92
C ALA A 5 -17.95 -13.73 55.34
N THR A 6 -17.44 -14.38 54.32
CA THR A 6 -16.25 -13.96 53.60
C THR A 6 -16.70 -13.01 52.47
N LEU A 7 -16.37 -11.71 52.55
CA LEU A 7 -16.55 -10.76 51.45
C LEU A 7 -15.43 -10.98 50.39
N LEU A 8 -15.80 -11.39 49.18
CA LEU A 8 -14.93 -11.32 48.03
C LEU A 8 -14.99 -9.91 47.45
N ALA A 9 -13.89 -9.16 47.53
CA ALA A 9 -13.72 -7.89 46.85
C ALA A 9 -13.24 -8.17 45.39
N THR A 10 -14.10 -7.92 44.42
CA THR A 10 -13.76 -7.96 43.00
C THR A 10 -13.03 -6.68 42.62
N LEU A 11 -11.70 -6.76 42.37
CA LEU A 11 -10.94 -5.68 41.73
C LEU A 11 -11.34 -5.60 40.26
N ALA A 12 -12.09 -4.57 39.87
CA ALA A 12 -12.30 -4.20 38.49
C ALA A 12 -11.02 -3.52 37.96
N LEU A 13 -10.22 -4.23 37.15
CA LEU A 13 -9.15 -3.59 36.35
C LEU A 13 -9.82 -2.75 35.26
N SER A 14 -9.88 -1.44 35.49
CA SER A 14 -10.16 -0.47 34.40
C SER A 14 -8.99 -0.48 33.43
N ALA A 15 -9.12 -1.21 32.33
CA ALA A 15 -8.23 -1.08 31.18
C ALA A 15 -8.47 0.32 30.58
N CYS A 16 -7.64 1.31 30.97
CA CYS A 16 -7.56 2.57 30.26
C CYS A 16 -7.14 2.27 28.82
N ALA A 17 -8.08 2.36 27.88
CA ALA A 17 -7.76 2.36 26.47
C ALA A 17 -6.80 3.54 26.21
N HIS A 18 -5.53 3.25 26.02
CA HIS A 18 -4.55 4.25 25.61
C HIS A 18 -4.96 4.70 24.22
N ILE A 19 -5.53 5.91 24.09
CA ILE A 19 -5.63 6.60 22.80
C ILE A 19 -4.18 6.93 22.44
N PRO A 20 -3.64 6.42 21.32
CA PRO A 20 -2.28 6.76 20.94
C PRO A 20 -2.17 8.28 20.81
N ALA A 21 -1.23 8.89 21.53
CA ALA A 21 -0.95 10.30 21.35
C ALA A 21 -0.55 10.51 19.88
N GLY A 22 -1.09 11.58 19.26
CA GLY A 22 -0.74 11.94 17.89
C GLY A 22 0.77 12.08 17.72
N LEU A 23 1.25 11.93 16.48
CA LEU A 23 2.68 12.07 16.18
C LEU A 23 3.16 13.49 16.50
N PRO A 24 4.33 13.65 17.12
CA PRO A 24 4.91 14.99 17.36
C PRO A 24 5.15 15.74 16.04
N SER A 25 5.05 17.05 16.05
CA SER A 25 5.50 17.88 14.93
C SER A 25 6.97 17.58 14.63
N ASN A 26 7.32 17.58 13.34
CA ASN A 26 8.65 17.22 12.83
C ASN A 26 9.11 15.78 13.17
N ALA A 27 8.19 14.89 13.56
CA ALA A 27 8.53 13.49 13.76
C ALA A 27 9.04 12.88 12.46
N ARG A 28 10.09 12.05 12.56
CA ARG A 28 10.65 11.34 11.39
C ARG A 28 9.66 10.32 10.88
N TYR A 29 9.31 10.45 9.61
CA TYR A 29 8.43 9.57 8.85
C TYR A 29 9.19 8.94 7.69
N VAL A 30 9.23 7.61 7.58
CA VAL A 30 9.84 6.88 6.47
C VAL A 30 8.71 6.21 5.67
N ALA A 31 8.63 6.54 4.37
CA ALA A 31 7.72 5.88 3.45
C ALA A 31 8.48 4.89 2.58
N MET A 32 8.03 3.64 2.54
CA MET A 32 8.60 2.56 1.74
C MET A 32 7.54 1.94 0.84
N GLY A 33 7.97 1.32 -0.24
CA GLY A 33 7.05 0.59 -1.12
C GLY A 33 7.39 0.67 -2.59
N SER A 34 6.42 0.27 -3.40
CA SER A 34 6.52 0.21 -4.86
C SER A 34 5.86 1.43 -5.53
N SER A 35 5.51 1.30 -6.81
CA SER A 35 4.89 2.36 -7.62
C SER A 35 3.57 2.91 -7.03
N PHE A 36 2.80 2.07 -6.31
CA PHE A 36 1.58 2.49 -5.63
C PHE A 36 1.86 3.45 -4.45
N ALA A 37 2.98 3.29 -3.77
CA ALA A 37 3.41 4.24 -2.75
C ALA A 37 4.08 5.46 -3.37
N ALA A 38 4.87 5.26 -4.43
CA ALA A 38 5.60 6.33 -5.12
C ALA A 38 4.66 7.34 -5.83
N GLY A 39 3.45 6.94 -6.22
CA GLY A 39 2.54 7.78 -7.02
C GLY A 39 3.04 7.93 -8.45
N THR A 40 3.53 6.83 -9.04
CA THR A 40 4.18 6.84 -10.36
C THR A 40 3.25 7.41 -11.44
N GLY A 41 3.74 8.47 -12.11
CA GLY A 41 3.06 9.18 -13.20
C GLY A 41 2.16 10.35 -12.74
N ILE A 42 1.91 10.54 -11.45
CA ILE A 42 1.06 11.62 -10.97
C ILE A 42 1.88 12.92 -10.85
N ASN A 43 1.45 13.99 -11.54
CA ASN A 43 1.99 15.34 -11.41
C ASN A 43 3.54 15.41 -11.49
N GLY A 44 4.14 14.55 -12.30
CA GLY A 44 5.58 14.52 -12.52
C GLY A 44 6.39 13.90 -11.37
N ILE A 45 7.71 13.84 -11.58
CA ILE A 45 8.66 13.25 -10.63
C ILE A 45 9.14 14.32 -9.65
N LYS A 46 9.14 13.99 -8.37
CA LYS A 46 9.66 14.82 -7.29
C LYS A 46 11.14 15.15 -7.51
N PRO A 47 11.52 16.45 -7.54
CA PRO A 47 12.90 16.85 -7.77
C PRO A 47 13.87 16.23 -6.75
N GLY A 48 15.09 15.92 -7.19
CA GLY A 48 16.14 15.38 -6.31
C GLY A 48 15.97 13.89 -5.96
N THR A 49 15.00 13.19 -6.58
CA THR A 49 14.81 11.75 -6.38
C THR A 49 15.25 10.95 -7.62
N PRO A 50 15.64 9.66 -7.46
CA PRO A 50 15.98 8.81 -8.58
C PRO A 50 14.85 8.73 -9.61
N GLN A 51 15.13 9.09 -10.86
CA GLN A 51 14.12 9.17 -11.93
C GLN A 51 13.35 7.85 -12.11
N ARG A 52 14.07 6.71 -12.07
CA ARG A 52 13.46 5.39 -12.25
C ARG A 52 12.46 5.00 -11.15
N CYS A 53 12.52 5.65 -9.98
CA CYS A 53 11.59 5.40 -8.89
C CYS A 53 10.21 6.03 -9.13
N GLY A 54 10.11 7.07 -9.97
CA GLY A 54 8.86 7.71 -10.31
C GLY A 54 8.12 8.31 -9.09
N ARG A 55 8.87 8.80 -8.08
CA ARG A 55 8.27 9.39 -6.87
C ARG A 55 7.57 10.70 -7.21
N SER A 56 6.29 10.80 -6.88
CA SER A 56 5.50 12.02 -7.07
C SER A 56 5.53 12.89 -5.83
N ALA A 57 5.54 14.22 -6.01
CA ALA A 57 5.30 15.17 -4.93
C ALA A 57 3.84 15.13 -4.43
N SER A 58 2.94 14.46 -5.14
CA SER A 58 1.52 14.29 -4.79
C SER A 58 1.20 12.88 -4.30
N ASN A 59 2.20 12.05 -3.95
CA ASN A 59 1.93 10.76 -3.35
C ASN A 59 1.38 10.89 -1.92
N TYR A 60 0.68 9.87 -1.41
CA TYR A 60 0.00 9.92 -0.12
C TYR A 60 0.97 10.23 1.04
N ALA A 61 2.22 9.74 0.97
CA ALA A 61 3.21 9.98 2.02
C ALA A 61 3.59 11.46 2.11
N THR A 62 3.81 12.12 0.95
CA THR A 62 4.09 13.55 0.90
C THR A 62 2.89 14.37 1.40
N LEU A 63 1.67 14.01 0.99
CA LEU A 63 0.45 14.71 1.43
C LEU A 63 0.28 14.63 2.96
N VAL A 64 0.46 13.45 3.56
CA VAL A 64 0.39 13.28 5.03
C VAL A 64 1.50 14.04 5.72
N ALA A 65 2.72 13.98 5.21
CA ALA A 65 3.85 14.69 5.82
C ALA A 65 3.63 16.19 5.85
N VAL A 66 3.15 16.78 4.75
CA VAL A 66 2.79 18.22 4.70
C VAL A 66 1.67 18.53 5.68
N LYS A 67 0.62 17.73 5.70
CA LYS A 67 -0.57 17.96 6.55
C LYS A 67 -0.26 17.90 8.03
N LEU A 68 0.60 16.97 8.45
CA LEU A 68 0.94 16.74 9.86
C LEU A 68 2.27 17.38 10.29
N GLY A 69 2.97 18.06 9.39
CA GLY A 69 4.28 18.68 9.68
C GLY A 69 5.34 17.63 10.02
N LEU A 70 5.40 16.49 9.30
CA LEU A 70 6.36 15.41 9.55
C LEU A 70 7.61 15.57 8.69
N ALA A 71 8.76 15.11 9.20
CA ALA A 71 10.01 15.02 8.46
C ALA A 71 10.02 13.73 7.60
N LEU A 72 9.57 13.84 6.35
CA LEU A 72 9.44 12.69 5.43
C LEU A 72 10.78 12.33 4.81
N ASP A 73 11.12 11.03 4.90
CA ASP A 73 12.14 10.35 4.12
C ASP A 73 11.44 9.33 3.21
N ASP A 74 11.25 9.71 1.94
CA ASP A 74 10.50 8.91 0.96
C ASP A 74 11.45 7.99 0.20
N GLN A 75 11.43 6.69 0.50
CA GLN A 75 12.23 5.65 -0.11
C GLN A 75 11.48 4.82 -1.15
N THR A 76 10.21 5.15 -1.43
CA THR A 76 9.38 4.41 -2.39
C THR A 76 10.01 4.35 -3.77
N CYS A 77 9.84 3.24 -4.52
CA CYS A 77 10.42 3.10 -5.84
C CYS A 77 9.58 2.21 -6.75
N GLY A 78 9.22 2.73 -7.93
CA GLY A 78 8.44 2.00 -8.92
C GLY A 78 9.08 0.64 -9.27
N GLY A 79 8.30 -0.44 -9.28
CA GLY A 79 8.78 -1.80 -9.55
C GLY A 79 9.40 -2.53 -8.34
N ALA A 80 9.56 -1.89 -7.19
CA ALA A 80 10.13 -2.56 -6.01
C ALA A 80 9.29 -3.76 -5.55
N THR A 81 9.99 -4.79 -5.06
CA THR A 81 9.45 -5.96 -4.36
C THR A 81 9.83 -5.92 -2.89
N THR A 82 9.34 -6.86 -2.08
CA THR A 82 9.75 -7.01 -0.67
C THR A 82 11.26 -7.19 -0.51
N ALA A 83 11.93 -7.82 -1.48
CA ALA A 83 13.39 -7.97 -1.48
C ALA A 83 14.11 -6.62 -1.52
N HIS A 84 13.56 -5.62 -2.23
CA HIS A 84 14.13 -4.27 -2.35
C HIS A 84 13.82 -3.37 -1.14
N ILE A 85 12.86 -3.78 -0.31
CA ILE A 85 12.73 -3.18 1.02
C ILE A 85 13.90 -3.58 1.91
N LEU A 86 14.27 -4.87 1.93
CA LEU A 86 15.24 -5.46 2.86
C LEU A 86 16.67 -5.47 2.35
N GLY A 87 16.88 -5.34 1.04
CA GLY A 87 18.19 -5.38 0.40
C GLY A 87 18.33 -4.33 -0.70
N PRO A 88 19.55 -4.08 -1.16
CA PRO A 88 19.81 -3.09 -2.21
C PRO A 88 19.22 -3.51 -3.55
N TRP A 89 18.94 -2.53 -4.40
CA TRP A 89 18.47 -2.75 -5.76
C TRP A 89 19.35 -1.98 -6.75
N ASN A 90 20.34 -2.66 -7.29
CA ASN A 90 21.40 -2.07 -8.12
C ASN A 90 22.09 -0.90 -7.38
N GLU A 91 22.00 0.33 -7.93
CA GLU A 91 22.58 1.54 -7.33
C GLU A 91 21.80 2.08 -6.11
N LEU A 92 20.61 1.57 -5.85
CA LEU A 92 19.77 2.03 -4.73
C LEU A 92 20.06 1.21 -3.48
N PRO A 93 20.21 1.86 -2.30
CA PRO A 93 20.28 1.15 -1.03
C PRO A 93 18.96 0.45 -0.72
N ALA A 94 18.96 -0.43 0.26
CA ALA A 94 17.72 -1.00 0.78
C ALA A 94 16.83 0.09 1.35
N GLN A 95 15.52 0.07 1.04
CA GLN A 95 14.60 1.11 1.54
C GLN A 95 14.57 1.17 3.07
N ILE A 96 14.75 0.02 3.73
CA ILE A 96 14.79 -0.11 5.19
C ILE A 96 15.96 0.64 5.84
N ASP A 97 17.02 0.98 5.09
CA ASP A 97 18.18 1.67 5.63
C ASP A 97 17.88 3.10 6.07
N ALA A 98 16.79 3.68 5.58
CA ALA A 98 16.26 4.95 6.07
C ALA A 98 15.64 4.87 7.47
N VAL A 99 15.25 3.67 7.94
CA VAL A 99 14.61 3.48 9.24
C VAL A 99 15.66 3.40 10.35
N ASN A 100 15.50 4.25 11.37
CA ASN A 100 16.39 4.29 12.54
C ASN A 100 15.61 4.53 13.85
N ALA A 101 16.29 4.57 14.98
CA ALA A 101 15.69 4.69 16.31
C ALA A 101 14.83 5.97 16.53
N ASP A 102 15.07 7.01 15.71
CA ASP A 102 14.29 8.27 15.76
C ASP A 102 13.03 8.25 14.89
N THR A 103 12.86 7.21 14.06
CA THR A 103 11.66 7.06 13.23
C THR A 103 10.43 6.84 14.11
N ARG A 104 9.35 7.56 13.81
CA ARG A 104 8.07 7.51 14.56
C ARG A 104 6.91 6.99 13.73
N LEU A 105 6.99 7.12 12.42
CA LEU A 105 6.02 6.55 11.48
C LEU A 105 6.76 5.86 10.35
N VAL A 106 6.28 4.67 9.99
CA VAL A 106 6.68 3.96 8.77
C VAL A 106 5.41 3.54 8.04
N THR A 107 5.33 3.83 6.75
CA THR A 107 4.28 3.27 5.87
C THR A 107 4.88 2.40 4.79
N VAL A 108 4.18 1.31 4.44
CA VAL A 108 4.63 0.35 3.43
C VAL A 108 3.47 -0.05 2.53
N THR A 109 3.62 0.18 1.19
CA THR A 109 2.74 -0.40 0.17
C THR A 109 3.58 -1.25 -0.76
N ILE A 110 3.58 -2.57 -0.55
CA ILE A 110 4.48 -3.51 -1.23
C ILE A 110 3.82 -4.89 -1.42
N GLY A 111 4.40 -5.73 -2.26
CA GLY A 111 3.97 -7.11 -2.48
C GLY A 111 3.27 -7.33 -3.82
N GLY A 112 2.72 -6.29 -4.44
CA GLY A 112 2.06 -6.41 -5.74
C GLY A 112 2.99 -6.89 -6.85
N ASN A 113 4.25 -6.46 -6.85
CA ASN A 113 5.26 -6.92 -7.82
C ASN A 113 5.76 -8.33 -7.50
N ASP A 114 5.81 -8.73 -6.22
CA ASP A 114 6.17 -10.08 -5.78
C ASP A 114 5.22 -11.13 -6.36
N VAL A 115 3.94 -10.79 -6.45
CA VAL A 115 2.89 -11.67 -7.01
C VAL A 115 2.44 -11.27 -8.42
N GLY A 116 3.15 -10.35 -9.08
CA GLY A 116 2.89 -9.95 -10.46
C GLY A 116 1.49 -9.35 -10.67
N TYR A 117 0.92 -8.65 -9.67
CA TYR A 117 -0.45 -8.14 -9.72
C TYR A 117 -0.71 -7.24 -10.94
N VAL A 118 0.06 -6.16 -11.07
CA VAL A 118 -0.09 -5.21 -12.19
C VAL A 118 0.30 -5.85 -13.52
N MET A 119 1.29 -6.75 -13.53
CA MET A 119 1.66 -7.48 -14.74
C MET A 119 0.51 -8.36 -15.25
N ASN A 120 -0.19 -9.07 -14.37
CA ASN A 120 -1.36 -9.85 -14.75
C ASN A 120 -2.51 -8.95 -15.26
N LEU A 121 -2.70 -7.75 -14.70
CA LEU A 121 -3.64 -6.77 -15.22
C LEU A 121 -3.29 -6.30 -16.64
N PHE A 122 -2.02 -6.00 -16.90
CA PHE A 122 -1.55 -5.66 -18.26
C PHE A 122 -1.81 -6.80 -19.25
N ILE A 123 -1.49 -8.03 -18.87
CA ILE A 123 -1.70 -9.19 -19.73
C ILE A 123 -3.19 -9.41 -19.98
N ALA A 124 -4.02 -9.34 -18.94
CA ALA A 124 -5.46 -9.57 -19.02
C ALA A 124 -6.21 -8.50 -19.84
N SER A 125 -5.67 -7.27 -19.90
CA SER A 125 -6.22 -6.15 -20.68
C SER A 125 -5.47 -5.90 -22.00
N CYS A 126 -4.63 -6.83 -22.42
CA CYS A 126 -3.87 -6.74 -23.67
C CYS A 126 -4.82 -6.78 -24.87
N PRO A 127 -4.78 -5.78 -25.78
CA PRO A 127 -5.63 -5.77 -26.94
C PRO A 127 -5.21 -6.85 -27.97
N PRO A 128 -6.14 -7.33 -28.82
CA PRO A 128 -5.85 -8.41 -29.78
C PRO A 128 -4.64 -8.15 -30.68
N GLU A 129 -4.40 -6.89 -31.03
CA GLU A 129 -3.24 -6.46 -31.83
C GLU A 129 -1.91 -6.51 -31.07
N GLY A 130 -1.92 -6.83 -29.79
CA GLY A 130 -0.73 -6.85 -28.93
C GLY A 130 -0.38 -5.50 -28.31
N MET A 131 0.62 -5.50 -27.44
CA MET A 131 1.12 -4.33 -26.70
C MET A 131 2.42 -3.81 -27.29
N ILE A 132 2.66 -2.51 -27.22
CA ILE A 132 3.98 -1.91 -27.50
C ILE A 132 4.81 -1.94 -26.22
N VAL A 133 5.90 -2.67 -26.25
CA VAL A 133 6.87 -2.77 -25.16
C VAL A 133 8.23 -2.32 -25.69
N GLN A 134 8.75 -1.23 -25.11
CA GLN A 134 10.02 -0.63 -25.54
C GLN A 134 10.08 -0.40 -27.07
N GLY A 135 9.01 0.17 -27.64
CA GLY A 135 8.89 0.45 -29.07
C GLY A 135 8.64 -0.78 -29.97
N THR A 136 8.61 -1.99 -29.43
CA THR A 136 8.35 -3.23 -30.18
C THR A 136 6.97 -3.77 -29.87
N ARG A 137 6.19 -4.14 -30.91
CA ARG A 137 4.92 -4.83 -30.72
C ARG A 137 5.15 -6.26 -30.25
N ARG A 138 4.52 -6.61 -29.13
CA ARG A 138 4.54 -7.95 -28.55
C ARG A 138 3.14 -8.53 -28.54
N ALA A 139 3.01 -9.80 -28.91
CA ALA A 139 1.74 -10.52 -28.79
C ALA A 139 1.31 -10.63 -27.32
N CYS A 140 0.00 -10.64 -27.10
CA CYS A 140 -0.57 -10.93 -25.79
C CYS A 140 -0.19 -12.32 -25.32
N THR A 141 0.07 -12.48 -24.03
CA THR A 141 0.30 -13.75 -23.37
C THR A 141 -0.88 -14.07 -22.45
N THR A 142 -0.93 -15.27 -21.91
CA THR A 142 -1.95 -15.65 -20.93
C THR A 142 -1.57 -15.13 -19.54
N PRO A 143 -2.51 -14.58 -18.76
CA PRO A 143 -2.28 -14.27 -17.36
C PRO A 143 -1.72 -15.46 -16.58
N ARG A 144 -0.78 -15.21 -15.70
CA ARG A 144 -0.15 -16.22 -14.85
C ARG A 144 -0.44 -15.89 -13.38
N PRO A 145 -1.60 -16.32 -12.86
CA PRO A 145 -1.94 -16.06 -11.47
C PRO A 145 -0.91 -16.70 -10.53
N PRO A 146 -0.58 -16.06 -9.42
CA PRO A 146 0.29 -16.63 -8.40
C PRO A 146 -0.31 -17.93 -7.85
N LYS A 147 0.57 -18.85 -7.46
CA LYS A 147 0.19 -20.06 -6.75
C LYS A 147 0.06 -19.80 -5.26
N ALA A 148 -0.57 -20.70 -4.53
CA ALA A 148 -0.71 -20.59 -3.07
C ALA A 148 0.65 -20.40 -2.36
N GLU A 149 1.69 -21.10 -2.83
CA GLU A 149 3.07 -20.99 -2.30
C GLU A 149 3.70 -19.59 -2.46
N ASP A 150 3.31 -18.85 -3.51
CA ASP A 150 3.83 -17.49 -3.74
C ASP A 150 3.25 -16.52 -2.70
N TYR A 151 1.99 -16.70 -2.32
CA TYR A 151 1.38 -15.93 -1.22
C TYR A 151 1.95 -16.30 0.14
N VAL A 152 2.32 -17.56 0.39
CA VAL A 152 3.03 -17.97 1.61
C VAL A 152 4.40 -17.29 1.69
N LYS A 153 5.15 -17.26 0.58
CA LYS A 153 6.45 -16.55 0.51
C LYS A 153 6.27 -15.06 0.72
N LEU A 154 5.25 -14.46 0.08
CA LEU A 154 4.96 -13.03 0.27
C LEU A 154 4.64 -12.72 1.73
N GLU A 155 3.80 -13.51 2.40
CA GLU A 155 3.47 -13.32 3.81
C GLU A 155 4.73 -13.37 4.69
N ALA A 156 5.59 -14.35 4.48
CA ALA A 156 6.86 -14.46 5.20
C ALA A 156 7.76 -13.22 4.98
N SER A 157 7.83 -12.71 3.75
CA SER A 157 8.61 -11.52 3.41
C SER A 157 8.05 -10.25 4.04
N LEU A 158 6.72 -10.04 4.02
CA LEU A 158 6.06 -8.91 4.67
C LEU A 158 6.28 -8.92 6.19
N ARG A 159 6.21 -10.10 6.82
CA ARG A 159 6.53 -10.27 8.24
C ARG A 159 8.01 -9.95 8.53
N ALA A 160 8.92 -10.34 7.64
CA ALA A 160 10.34 -9.98 7.77
C ALA A 160 10.55 -8.47 7.70
N VAL A 161 9.84 -7.76 6.80
CA VAL A 161 9.84 -6.29 6.73
C VAL A 161 9.37 -5.70 8.06
N ALA A 162 8.26 -6.17 8.62
CA ALA A 162 7.73 -5.66 9.89
C ALA A 162 8.73 -5.85 11.05
N ARG A 163 9.28 -7.06 11.18
CA ARG A 163 10.29 -7.35 12.22
C ARG A 163 11.51 -6.45 12.11
N GLU A 164 12.00 -6.22 10.88
CA GLU A 164 13.18 -5.37 10.68
C GLU A 164 12.88 -3.88 10.99
N VAL A 165 11.67 -3.38 10.67
CA VAL A 165 11.23 -2.05 11.07
C VAL A 165 11.24 -1.93 12.60
N PHE A 166 10.61 -2.84 13.32
CA PHE A 166 10.54 -2.77 14.79
C PHE A 166 11.90 -2.99 15.46
N ARG A 167 12.77 -3.77 14.85
CA ARG A 167 14.17 -3.92 15.34
C ARG A 167 14.94 -2.60 15.24
N ARG A 168 14.77 -1.83 14.15
CA ARG A 168 15.47 -0.55 13.93
C ARG A 168 14.80 0.61 14.65
N ALA A 169 13.47 0.61 14.71
CA ALA A 169 12.64 1.67 15.25
C ALA A 169 11.56 1.12 16.20
N PRO A 170 11.90 0.66 17.41
CA PRO A 170 10.95 0.02 18.32
C PRO A 170 9.82 0.94 18.82
N LYS A 171 9.94 2.26 18.61
CA LYS A 171 8.93 3.27 18.97
C LYS A 171 8.10 3.73 17.77
N ALA A 172 8.37 3.21 16.57
CA ALA A 172 7.64 3.62 15.38
C ALA A 172 6.27 2.94 15.31
N ARG A 173 5.28 3.68 14.83
CA ARG A 173 4.07 3.08 14.28
C ARG A 173 4.40 2.58 12.88
N LEU A 174 4.10 1.32 12.60
CA LEU A 174 4.22 0.73 11.28
C LEU A 174 2.82 0.49 10.71
N VAL A 175 2.52 1.09 9.56
CA VAL A 175 1.25 0.95 8.85
C VAL A 175 1.49 0.32 7.49
N PHE A 176 0.97 -0.89 7.28
CA PHE A 176 0.85 -1.45 5.94
C PHE A 176 -0.36 -0.83 5.26
N VAL A 177 -0.13 -0.13 4.16
CA VAL A 177 -1.18 0.47 3.33
C VAL A 177 -1.51 -0.52 2.21
N GLN A 178 -2.73 -1.04 2.20
CA GLN A 178 -3.18 -1.94 1.15
C GLN A 178 -3.26 -1.24 -0.21
N TYR A 179 -3.23 -2.02 -1.27
CA TYR A 179 -3.56 -1.53 -2.61
C TYR A 179 -5.03 -1.14 -2.68
N VAL A 180 -5.34 -0.04 -3.35
CA VAL A 180 -6.74 0.31 -3.65
C VAL A 180 -7.35 -0.73 -4.57
N LYS A 181 -8.67 -0.93 -4.48
CA LYS A 181 -9.38 -1.84 -5.38
C LYS A 181 -9.32 -1.33 -6.82
N LEU A 182 -8.72 -2.13 -7.71
CA LEU A 182 -8.57 -1.77 -9.12
C LEU A 182 -9.74 -2.31 -9.96
N ILE A 183 -10.18 -3.53 -9.66
CA ILE A 183 -11.17 -4.25 -10.45
C ILE A 183 -12.51 -4.22 -9.73
N PRO A 184 -13.55 -3.61 -10.33
CA PRO A 184 -14.90 -3.64 -9.78
C PRO A 184 -15.50 -5.03 -9.86
N ASP A 185 -16.60 -5.26 -9.14
CA ASP A 185 -17.31 -6.53 -9.18
C ASP A 185 -17.88 -6.81 -10.57
N THR A 186 -18.34 -5.75 -11.26
CA THR A 186 -18.76 -5.80 -12.67
C THR A 186 -17.84 -4.92 -13.50
N PRO A 187 -16.94 -5.52 -14.34
CA PRO A 187 -16.07 -4.74 -15.21
C PRO A 187 -16.83 -3.90 -16.23
N CYS A 188 -16.33 -2.70 -16.50
CA CYS A 188 -16.83 -1.83 -17.56
C CYS A 188 -15.92 -1.89 -18.79
N ALA A 189 -16.38 -1.36 -19.94
CA ALA A 189 -15.62 -1.34 -21.18
C ALA A 189 -14.23 -0.67 -21.04
N ALA A 190 -14.09 0.33 -20.16
CA ALA A 190 -12.85 1.02 -19.92
C ALA A 190 -11.75 0.11 -19.30
N SER A 191 -12.13 -1.00 -18.67
CA SER A 191 -11.17 -1.97 -18.13
C SER A 191 -10.46 -2.79 -19.20
N GLN A 192 -11.08 -2.96 -20.36
CA GLN A 192 -10.62 -3.85 -21.45
C GLN A 192 -10.36 -5.30 -20.97
N LEU A 193 -10.95 -5.70 -19.86
CA LEU A 193 -10.84 -7.04 -19.30
C LEU A 193 -11.96 -7.94 -19.82
N SER A 194 -11.61 -9.18 -20.18
CA SER A 194 -12.60 -10.24 -20.30
C SER A 194 -13.18 -10.58 -18.92
N PRO A 195 -14.36 -11.20 -18.84
CA PRO A 195 -14.91 -11.67 -17.56
C PRO A 195 -13.95 -12.58 -16.79
N GLU A 196 -13.25 -13.48 -17.47
CA GLU A 196 -12.25 -14.37 -16.89
C GLU A 196 -11.02 -13.59 -16.40
N GLY A 197 -10.48 -12.66 -17.22
CA GLY A 197 -9.35 -11.81 -16.84
C GLY A 197 -9.67 -10.96 -15.61
N ALA A 198 -10.89 -10.45 -15.51
CA ALA A 198 -11.35 -9.70 -14.35
C ALA A 198 -11.44 -10.56 -13.09
N LEU A 199 -11.94 -11.80 -13.19
CA LEU A 199 -11.99 -12.73 -12.06
C LEU A 199 -10.58 -13.04 -11.52
N VAL A 200 -9.66 -13.42 -12.43
CA VAL A 200 -8.28 -13.76 -12.05
C VAL A 200 -7.58 -12.57 -11.38
N THR A 201 -7.66 -11.40 -12.00
CA THR A 201 -6.94 -10.22 -11.48
C THR A 201 -7.57 -9.66 -10.21
N ARG A 202 -8.88 -9.79 -10.03
CA ARG A 202 -9.57 -9.46 -8.78
C ARG A 202 -9.12 -10.38 -7.65
N ASP A 203 -9.07 -11.69 -7.88
CA ASP A 203 -8.59 -12.65 -6.86
C ASP A 203 -7.17 -12.33 -6.41
N ILE A 204 -6.26 -11.99 -7.34
CA ILE A 204 -4.90 -11.57 -6.97
C ILE A 204 -4.93 -10.37 -6.01
N GLY A 205 -5.70 -9.32 -6.33
CA GLY A 205 -5.82 -8.14 -5.48
C GLY A 205 -6.38 -8.45 -4.09
N GLU A 206 -7.42 -9.28 -4.02
CA GLU A 206 -8.03 -9.70 -2.75
C GLU A 206 -7.11 -10.59 -1.92
N GLN A 207 -6.38 -11.52 -2.53
CA GLN A 207 -5.37 -12.33 -1.84
C GLN A 207 -4.24 -11.45 -1.31
N LEU A 208 -3.77 -10.49 -2.10
CA LEU A 208 -2.75 -9.52 -1.68
C LEU A 208 -3.21 -8.73 -0.44
N ALA A 209 -4.45 -8.25 -0.43
CA ALA A 209 -5.02 -7.53 0.72
C ALA A 209 -5.09 -8.44 1.97
N ARG A 210 -5.57 -9.69 1.82
CA ARG A 210 -5.64 -10.69 2.90
C ARG A 210 -4.25 -11.02 3.47
N VAL A 211 -3.28 -11.27 2.61
CA VAL A 211 -1.90 -11.60 3.01
C VAL A 211 -1.25 -10.43 3.74
N THR A 212 -1.40 -9.20 3.22
CA THR A 212 -0.91 -7.99 3.87
C THR A 212 -1.49 -7.83 5.27
N THR A 213 -2.79 -8.04 5.43
CA THR A 213 -3.47 -7.96 6.73
C THR A 213 -2.92 -9.00 7.71
N ARG A 214 -2.84 -10.28 7.30
CA ARG A 214 -2.33 -11.35 8.18
C ARG A 214 -0.90 -11.08 8.61
N ALA A 215 -0.03 -10.70 7.66
CA ALA A 215 1.38 -10.42 7.96
C ALA A 215 1.53 -9.24 8.93
N ALA A 216 0.80 -8.14 8.71
CA ALA A 216 0.84 -6.97 9.56
C ALA A 216 0.40 -7.29 10.99
N LEU A 217 -0.79 -7.88 11.14
CA LEU A 217 -1.35 -8.20 12.45
C LEU A 217 -0.52 -9.22 13.22
N ALA A 218 0.07 -10.21 12.54
CA ALA A 218 0.93 -11.21 13.17
C ALA A 218 2.21 -10.63 13.80
N GLU A 219 2.65 -9.47 13.33
CA GLU A 219 3.85 -8.78 13.84
C GLU A 219 3.49 -7.50 14.64
N GLY A 220 2.21 -7.26 14.93
CA GLY A 220 1.76 -6.10 15.71
C GLY A 220 1.78 -4.77 14.95
N ALA A 221 1.82 -4.81 13.61
CA ALA A 221 1.71 -3.62 12.76
C ALA A 221 0.24 -3.28 12.47
N GLU A 222 0.00 -2.03 12.11
CA GLU A 222 -1.31 -1.51 11.72
C GLU A 222 -1.57 -1.76 10.23
N VAL A 223 -2.86 -1.78 9.85
CA VAL A 223 -3.29 -1.90 8.45
C VAL A 223 -4.20 -0.75 8.09
N LEU A 224 -3.87 -0.04 7.01
CA LEU A 224 -4.80 0.86 6.35
C LEU A 224 -5.51 0.08 5.23
N ALA A 225 -6.78 -0.23 5.44
CA ALA A 225 -7.58 -1.12 4.59
C ALA A 225 -8.05 -0.42 3.29
N ALA A 226 -7.10 0.01 2.44
CA ALA A 226 -7.39 0.76 1.23
C ALA A 226 -8.23 -0.04 0.22
N ASP A 227 -8.08 -1.36 0.18
CA ASP A 227 -8.96 -2.24 -0.59
C ASP A 227 -10.45 -2.06 -0.22
N GLN A 228 -10.74 -1.84 1.06
CA GLN A 228 -12.11 -1.74 1.55
C GLN A 228 -12.74 -0.38 1.24
N PHE A 229 -12.07 0.71 1.61
CA PHE A 229 -12.66 2.04 1.46
C PHE A 229 -12.63 2.57 0.01
N SER A 230 -11.90 1.90 -0.90
CA SER A 230 -11.86 2.27 -2.32
C SER A 230 -12.85 1.49 -3.21
N ARG A 231 -13.74 0.66 -2.64
CA ARG A 231 -14.64 -0.23 -3.41
C ARG A 231 -15.57 0.48 -4.38
N GLY A 232 -16.03 1.66 -4.09
CA GLY A 232 -16.88 2.49 -4.95
C GLY A 232 -16.10 3.50 -5.79
N HIS A 233 -14.76 3.34 -5.94
CA HIS A 233 -13.87 4.29 -6.57
C HIS A 233 -12.92 3.66 -7.57
N THR A 234 -13.36 2.58 -8.24
CA THR A 234 -12.58 1.91 -9.27
C THR A 234 -12.56 2.73 -10.57
N LEU A 235 -11.82 2.26 -11.56
CA LEU A 235 -11.79 2.89 -12.89
C LEU A 235 -13.18 2.99 -13.56
N CYS A 236 -14.16 2.22 -13.12
CA CYS A 236 -15.51 2.18 -13.67
C CYS A 236 -16.50 3.11 -12.96
N ASP A 237 -16.12 3.66 -11.82
CA ASP A 237 -16.97 4.55 -11.03
C ASP A 237 -16.85 6.02 -11.51
N ALA A 238 -17.78 6.87 -11.12
CA ALA A 238 -17.78 8.30 -11.48
C ALA A 238 -16.60 9.03 -10.81
N ASP A 239 -16.38 8.79 -9.51
CA ASP A 239 -15.24 9.27 -8.74
C ASP A 239 -14.14 8.20 -8.71
N LYS A 240 -13.16 8.34 -9.62
CA LYS A 240 -12.14 7.33 -9.89
C LYS A 240 -10.88 7.56 -9.08
N TRP A 241 -10.53 6.60 -8.23
CA TRP A 241 -9.27 6.60 -7.51
C TRP A 241 -8.19 5.72 -8.15
N SER A 242 -8.54 5.06 -9.25
CA SER A 242 -7.59 4.28 -10.07
C SER A 242 -7.89 4.47 -11.55
N VAL A 243 -6.90 4.18 -12.38
CA VAL A 243 -7.02 4.18 -13.84
C VAL A 243 -6.94 2.78 -14.42
N GLY A 244 -7.40 2.63 -15.67
CA GLY A 244 -7.32 1.40 -16.44
C GLY A 244 -6.02 1.27 -17.24
N PRO A 245 -6.02 0.39 -18.28
CA PRO A 245 -4.83 0.07 -19.07
C PRO A 245 -4.33 1.23 -19.94
N LYS A 246 -5.18 2.21 -20.24
CA LYS A 246 -4.85 3.36 -21.12
C LYS A 246 -5.24 4.67 -20.44
N PRO A 247 -4.48 5.13 -19.43
CA PRO A 247 -4.71 6.47 -18.90
C PRO A 247 -4.32 7.51 -19.96
N GLY A 248 -5.09 8.59 -20.04
CA GLY A 248 -4.82 9.68 -20.99
C GLY A 248 -3.97 10.78 -20.36
N GLY A 249 -3.12 11.44 -21.18
CA GLY A 249 -2.40 12.66 -20.81
C GLY A 249 -0.99 12.43 -20.24
N ILE A 250 -0.18 13.50 -20.28
CA ILE A 250 1.25 13.48 -19.89
C ILE A 250 1.42 13.35 -18.38
N GLU A 251 0.44 13.80 -17.61
CA GLU A 251 0.43 13.77 -16.14
C GLU A 251 -0.48 12.66 -15.58
N ALA A 252 -0.87 11.72 -16.44
CA ALA A 252 -1.69 10.59 -16.03
C ALA A 252 -0.86 9.61 -15.19
N PRO A 253 -1.45 8.98 -14.16
CA PRO A 253 -0.78 7.90 -13.44
C PRO A 253 -0.40 6.77 -14.39
N ALA A 254 0.58 5.95 -13.97
CA ALA A 254 0.89 4.74 -14.70
C ALA A 254 -0.37 3.86 -14.86
N PRO A 255 -0.50 3.09 -15.96
CA PRO A 255 -1.64 2.21 -16.13
C PRO A 255 -1.85 1.29 -14.93
N TRP A 256 -3.12 1.06 -14.55
CA TRP A 256 -3.51 0.25 -13.40
C TRP A 256 -2.98 0.78 -12.06
N HIS A 257 -2.80 2.10 -11.92
CA HIS A 257 -2.31 2.72 -10.68
C HIS A 257 -3.34 3.72 -10.12
N PRO A 258 -3.16 4.11 -8.84
CA PRO A 258 -3.99 5.13 -8.22
C PRO A 258 -3.86 6.49 -8.91
N THR A 259 -4.96 7.25 -8.92
CA THR A 259 -5.00 8.66 -9.34
C THR A 259 -4.52 9.58 -8.21
N ALA A 260 -4.36 10.87 -8.51
CA ALA A 260 -4.13 11.89 -7.48
C ALA A 260 -5.26 11.90 -6.42
N ALA A 261 -6.53 11.71 -6.84
CA ALA A 261 -7.66 11.57 -5.93
C ALA A 261 -7.53 10.33 -5.03
N GLY A 262 -7.09 9.18 -5.60
CA GLY A 262 -6.81 7.97 -4.82
C GLY A 262 -5.71 8.19 -3.78
N HIS A 263 -4.63 8.87 -4.15
CA HIS A 263 -3.58 9.22 -3.20
C HIS A 263 -4.05 10.20 -2.11
N ALA A 264 -4.89 11.17 -2.46
CA ALA A 264 -5.48 12.09 -1.48
C ALA A 264 -6.41 11.35 -0.49
N ALA A 265 -7.20 10.37 -0.98
CA ALA A 265 -8.06 9.56 -0.14
C ALA A 265 -7.26 8.67 0.81
N ILE A 266 -6.18 8.02 0.32
CA ILE A 266 -5.25 7.25 1.17
C ILE A 266 -4.63 8.17 2.23
N ALA A 267 -4.19 9.37 1.85
CA ALA A 267 -3.59 10.34 2.78
C ALA A 267 -4.58 10.76 3.88
N ALA A 268 -5.82 11.07 3.54
CA ALA A 268 -6.86 11.42 4.51
C ALA A 268 -7.17 10.28 5.49
N ALA A 269 -7.26 9.05 4.98
CA ALA A 269 -7.48 7.87 5.79
C ALA A 269 -6.29 7.57 6.72
N LEU A 270 -5.05 7.75 6.23
CA LEU A 270 -3.83 7.58 7.02
C LEU A 270 -3.72 8.66 8.09
N GLU A 271 -4.01 9.93 7.77
CA GLU A 271 -4.09 11.03 8.75
C GLU A 271 -5.05 10.67 9.89
N ALA A 272 -6.26 10.26 9.55
CA ALA A 272 -7.26 9.86 10.55
C ALA A 272 -6.78 8.69 11.44
N LEU A 273 -6.13 7.69 10.84
CA LEU A 273 -5.58 6.55 11.58
C LEU A 273 -4.48 7.01 12.56
N VAL A 274 -3.52 7.84 12.11
CA VAL A 274 -2.36 8.21 12.95
C VAL A 274 -2.67 9.28 13.98
N THR A 275 -3.71 10.10 13.78
CA THR A 275 -4.16 11.10 14.75
C THR A 275 -5.23 10.58 15.71
N GLY A 276 -5.79 9.39 15.48
CA GLY A 276 -6.92 8.85 16.24
C GLY A 276 -8.24 9.58 15.98
N SER A 277 -8.29 10.43 14.94
CA SER A 277 -9.50 11.15 14.55
C SER A 277 -10.48 10.18 13.89
N ARG A 278 -11.67 9.98 14.49
CA ARG A 278 -12.74 9.21 13.83
C ARG A 278 -13.25 10.01 12.62
N THR A 279 -13.10 9.46 11.42
CA THR A 279 -13.85 9.96 10.27
C THR A 279 -15.32 9.60 10.50
N HIS A 280 -16.14 10.56 10.90
CA HIS A 280 -17.59 10.41 10.83
C HIS A 280 -17.96 10.32 9.34
N ARG A 281 -18.32 9.14 8.88
CA ARG A 281 -19.07 8.93 7.63
C ARG A 281 -20.50 8.66 7.97
#